data_270ba2671f46720ad45523d3e447be09
#
_entry.id   270ba2671f46720ad45523d3e447be09
#
_cell.length_a   1.000
_cell.length_b   1.000
_cell.length_c   1.000
_cell.angle_alpha   90.00
_cell.angle_beta   90.00
_cell.angle_gamma   90.00
#
_symmetry.space_group_name_H-M   'P 1'
#
loop_
_entity.id
_entity.type
_entity.pdbx_description
1 polymer ?
#
loop_
_entity_poly.entity_id
_entity_poly.type
_entity_poly.pdbx_seq_one_letter_code
_entity_poly.pdbx_strand_id
1 'polypeptide(L)'
;MVENGQAGAKAGMTGRSQTEDLARLFAPYESLAATLLGRWDGSIAEGDGSHDRSHLMRVWQLVRRIARGEPAADMEVLVVATLFHDCVAVEKNSPQRAMASRLSADVARRLLDGIGWQPARIEAVAHAIEAHSFSAGIAPRSTEAAILRDADRLDALGALGIARVFYIAGRLGTQLYDPDDPMAERRPLDDRRFALDHFETKLFLLSAGLVTPTGQEIGRQRTALMRAFVEDFGEEIAMPEDLALAD
;
A
#
# COMPACT_ATOMS: atom_id res chain seq x y z
N MET A 1 43.79 27.00 -18.85
CA MET A 1 43.33 26.23 -20.03
C MET A 1 43.31 24.76 -19.65
N VAL A 2 42.19 24.22 -19.45
CA VAL A 2 41.57 23.07 -20.09
C VAL A 2 40.13 22.98 -19.61
N GLU A 3 39.21 23.38 -20.51
CA GLU A 3 37.80 22.98 -20.48
C GLU A 3 37.69 21.49 -20.80
N ASN A 4 36.70 20.86 -20.20
CA ASN A 4 35.89 19.78 -20.76
C ASN A 4 34.88 19.35 -19.67
N GLY A 5 33.62 19.66 -19.71
CA GLY A 5 32.73 19.41 -20.82
C GLY A 5 32.31 17.93 -20.83
N GLN A 6 31.52 17.47 -19.84
CA GLN A 6 30.67 16.29 -20.02
C GLN A 6 29.31 16.52 -19.34
N ALA A 7 28.49 17.29 -20.03
CA ALA A 7 27.05 17.17 -19.93
C ALA A 7 26.63 15.91 -20.72
N GLY A 8 26.71 14.76 -20.08
CA GLY A 8 26.22 13.48 -20.60
C GLY A 8 24.69 13.46 -20.53
N ALA A 9 24.05 13.54 -21.67
CA ALA A 9 22.64 13.44 -21.91
C ALA A 9 22.02 12.24 -21.17
N LYS A 10 21.16 12.48 -20.17
CA LYS A 10 20.11 11.55 -19.78
C LYS A 10 19.07 11.62 -20.90
N ALA A 11 19.21 10.72 -21.88
CA ALA A 11 18.24 10.51 -22.92
C ALA A 11 16.89 10.22 -22.29
N GLY A 12 15.90 11.06 -22.57
CA GLY A 12 14.53 10.90 -22.15
C GLY A 12 13.97 9.57 -22.66
N MET A 13 13.68 8.67 -21.76
CA MET A 13 12.76 7.57 -22.03
C MET A 13 11.40 8.22 -22.29
N THR A 14 10.91 8.11 -23.52
CA THR A 14 9.66 8.71 -23.96
C THR A 14 8.50 8.12 -23.12
N GLY A 15 7.52 8.95 -22.71
CA GLY A 15 6.38 8.54 -21.87
C GLY A 15 5.58 7.34 -22.40
N ARG A 16 5.70 6.99 -23.67
CA ARG A 16 5.17 5.73 -24.25
C ARG A 16 5.81 4.47 -23.65
N SER A 17 7.10 4.48 -23.44
CA SER A 17 7.82 3.33 -22.86
C SER A 17 7.39 3.03 -21.41
N GLN A 18 7.16 4.04 -20.60
CA GLN A 18 6.75 3.86 -19.19
C GLN A 18 5.32 3.29 -19.08
N THR A 19 4.41 3.76 -19.93
CA THR A 19 3.02 3.25 -20.00
C THR A 19 2.97 1.78 -20.42
N GLU A 20 3.74 1.42 -21.46
CA GLU A 20 3.81 0.03 -21.93
C GLU A 20 4.43 -0.90 -20.87
N ASP A 21 5.51 -0.47 -20.23
CA ASP A 21 6.16 -1.25 -19.18
C ASP A 21 5.26 -1.45 -17.95
N LEU A 22 4.44 -0.46 -17.63
CA LEU A 22 3.47 -0.58 -16.56
C LEU A 22 2.33 -1.53 -16.94
N ALA A 23 1.80 -1.43 -18.17
CA ALA A 23 0.73 -2.30 -18.65
C ALA A 23 1.14 -3.78 -18.63
N ARG A 24 2.39 -4.10 -18.95
CA ARG A 24 2.94 -5.48 -18.90
C ARG A 24 2.85 -6.14 -17.53
N LEU A 25 2.82 -5.36 -16.44
CA LEU A 25 2.65 -5.91 -15.09
C LEU A 25 1.33 -6.65 -14.94
N PHE A 26 0.32 -6.28 -15.72
CA PHE A 26 -1.04 -6.80 -15.65
C PHE A 26 -1.30 -7.98 -16.59
N ALA A 27 -0.28 -8.65 -17.15
CA ALA A 27 -0.49 -9.83 -17.97
C ALA A 27 -1.42 -10.86 -17.30
N PRO A 28 -2.38 -11.46 -18.05
CA PRO A 28 -2.64 -11.36 -19.49
C PRO A 28 -3.60 -10.21 -19.90
N TYR A 29 -3.76 -9.17 -19.08
CA TYR A 29 -4.68 -8.04 -19.27
C TYR A 29 -3.96 -6.76 -19.74
N GLU A 30 -2.78 -6.89 -20.35
CA GLU A 30 -1.93 -5.74 -20.74
C GLU A 30 -2.65 -4.78 -21.68
N SER A 31 -3.47 -5.30 -22.61
CA SER A 31 -4.22 -4.48 -23.55
C SER A 31 -5.24 -3.57 -22.88
N LEU A 32 -5.94 -4.07 -21.85
CA LEU A 32 -6.86 -3.28 -21.03
C LEU A 32 -6.10 -2.21 -20.25
N ALA A 33 -5.03 -2.59 -19.56
CA ALA A 33 -4.20 -1.67 -18.80
C ALA A 33 -3.60 -0.57 -19.69
N ALA A 34 -3.06 -0.92 -20.86
CA ALA A 34 -2.50 0.03 -21.82
C ALA A 34 -3.55 1.02 -22.35
N THR A 35 -4.75 0.52 -22.65
CA THR A 35 -5.86 1.37 -23.13
C THR A 35 -6.23 2.43 -22.08
N LEU A 36 -6.33 2.03 -20.82
CA LEU A 36 -6.71 2.92 -19.72
C LEU A 36 -5.59 3.91 -19.39
N LEU A 37 -4.36 3.44 -19.30
CA LEU A 37 -3.19 4.29 -19.07
C LEU A 37 -2.98 5.31 -20.18
N GLY A 38 -3.25 4.94 -21.45
CA GLY A 38 -3.15 5.86 -22.59
C GLY A 38 -4.24 6.95 -22.61
N ARG A 39 -5.32 6.79 -21.87
CA ARG A 39 -6.42 7.77 -21.73
C ARG A 39 -6.35 8.56 -20.44
N TRP A 40 -5.55 8.12 -19.48
CA TRP A 40 -5.36 8.80 -18.22
C TRP A 40 -4.30 9.88 -18.37
N ASP A 41 -4.64 11.12 -18.00
CA ASP A 41 -3.78 12.29 -18.04
C ASP A 41 -2.90 12.47 -16.79
N GLY A 42 -3.09 11.60 -15.78
CA GLY A 42 -2.28 11.58 -14.58
C GLY A 42 -1.00 10.76 -14.75
N SER A 43 -0.18 10.73 -13.71
CA SER A 43 0.99 9.87 -13.60
C SER A 43 0.90 9.01 -12.35
N ILE A 44 1.34 7.76 -12.44
CA ILE A 44 1.66 7.00 -11.25
C ILE A 44 2.89 7.68 -10.66
N ALA A 45 2.70 8.36 -9.56
CA ALA A 45 3.74 9.17 -8.95
C ALA A 45 5.03 8.35 -8.82
N GLU A 46 6.16 8.93 -9.20
CA GLU A 46 7.45 8.52 -8.69
C GLU A 46 7.41 8.86 -7.19
N GLY A 47 6.81 7.92 -6.43
CA GLY A 47 6.28 8.21 -5.12
C GLY A 47 7.34 8.28 -4.04
N ASP A 48 6.88 8.62 -2.87
CA ASP A 48 7.63 8.63 -1.61
C ASP A 48 8.11 7.24 -1.14
N GLY A 49 8.18 6.25 -2.04
CA GLY A 49 8.50 4.85 -1.75
C GLY A 49 7.34 4.05 -1.14
N SER A 50 6.17 4.66 -0.96
CA SER A 50 4.99 4.01 -0.35
C SER A 50 3.94 3.60 -1.38
N HIS A 51 3.78 4.37 -2.46
CA HIS A 51 2.74 4.20 -3.50
C HIS A 51 3.35 4.36 -4.89
N ASP A 52 4.46 3.69 -5.14
CA ASP A 52 5.20 3.68 -6.38
C ASP A 52 4.84 2.47 -7.26
N ARG A 53 5.50 2.35 -8.42
CA ARG A 53 5.36 1.20 -9.32
C ARG A 53 5.59 -0.13 -8.61
N SER A 54 6.51 -0.17 -7.65
CA SER A 54 6.83 -1.39 -6.89
C SER A 54 5.66 -1.82 -5.99
N HIS A 55 4.98 -0.85 -5.35
CA HIS A 55 3.76 -1.08 -4.59
C HIS A 55 2.67 -1.68 -5.48
N LEU A 56 2.38 -1.03 -6.61
CA LEU A 56 1.37 -1.51 -7.57
C LEU A 56 1.65 -2.95 -8.03
N MET A 57 2.92 -3.26 -8.34
CA MET A 57 3.33 -4.61 -8.72
C MET A 57 3.07 -5.63 -7.60
N ARG A 58 3.42 -5.31 -6.36
CA ARG A 58 3.23 -6.19 -5.21
C ARG A 58 1.75 -6.39 -4.88
N VAL A 59 0.95 -5.31 -4.93
CA VAL A 59 -0.52 -5.40 -4.74
C VAL A 59 -1.13 -6.28 -5.83
N TRP A 60 -0.75 -6.10 -7.10
CA TRP A 60 -1.24 -6.95 -8.18
C TRP A 60 -0.88 -8.44 -8.00
N GLN A 61 0.34 -8.74 -7.56
CA GLN A 61 0.73 -10.13 -7.25
C GLN A 61 -0.13 -10.72 -6.12
N LEU A 62 -0.42 -9.94 -5.08
CA LEU A 62 -1.29 -10.36 -3.98
C LEU A 62 -2.75 -10.54 -4.45
N VAL A 63 -3.28 -9.61 -5.24
CA VAL A 63 -4.60 -9.73 -5.88
C VAL A 63 -4.71 -11.05 -6.65
N ARG A 64 -3.75 -11.34 -7.54
CA ARG A 64 -3.73 -12.61 -8.29
C ARG A 64 -3.64 -13.84 -7.39
N ARG A 65 -2.89 -13.77 -6.30
CA ARG A 65 -2.76 -14.87 -5.35
C ARG A 65 -4.07 -15.13 -4.60
N ILE A 66 -4.74 -14.07 -4.14
CA ILE A 66 -6.01 -14.16 -3.41
C ILE A 66 -7.12 -14.62 -4.37
N ALA A 67 -7.21 -14.05 -5.56
CA ALA A 67 -8.22 -14.36 -6.57
C ALA A 67 -8.23 -15.84 -7.02
N ARG A 68 -7.11 -16.56 -6.88
CA ARG A 68 -7.09 -18.02 -7.13
C ARG A 68 -8.00 -18.81 -6.19
N GLY A 69 -8.22 -18.30 -4.97
CA GLY A 69 -9.16 -18.87 -4.00
C GLY A 69 -10.61 -18.40 -4.20
N GLU A 70 -10.84 -17.47 -5.12
CA GLU A 70 -12.13 -16.80 -5.37
C GLU A 70 -12.49 -16.87 -6.86
N PRO A 71 -12.86 -18.06 -7.39
CA PRO A 71 -12.99 -18.28 -8.83
C PRO A 71 -14.11 -17.48 -9.50
N ALA A 72 -15.04 -16.92 -8.73
CA ALA A 72 -16.12 -16.07 -9.24
C ALA A 72 -15.72 -14.59 -9.41
N ALA A 73 -14.50 -14.20 -9.01
CA ALA A 73 -14.04 -12.82 -9.10
C ALA A 73 -13.83 -12.38 -10.55
N ASP A 74 -14.33 -11.20 -10.90
CA ASP A 74 -14.10 -10.57 -12.20
C ASP A 74 -12.67 -9.99 -12.25
N MET A 75 -11.78 -10.67 -12.98
CA MET A 75 -10.38 -10.28 -13.07
C MET A 75 -10.18 -8.96 -13.80
N GLU A 76 -11.02 -8.56 -14.74
CA GLU A 76 -10.90 -7.25 -15.39
C GLU A 76 -11.26 -6.12 -14.42
N VAL A 77 -12.29 -6.32 -13.57
CA VAL A 77 -12.60 -5.39 -12.47
C VAL A 77 -11.41 -5.26 -11.53
N LEU A 78 -10.77 -6.37 -11.16
CA LEU A 78 -9.57 -6.37 -10.30
C LEU A 78 -8.37 -5.68 -10.94
N VAL A 79 -8.14 -5.86 -12.25
CA VAL A 79 -7.08 -5.16 -13.00
C VAL A 79 -7.27 -3.66 -12.89
N VAL A 80 -8.46 -3.17 -13.25
CA VAL A 80 -8.74 -1.73 -13.26
C VAL A 80 -8.70 -1.15 -11.84
N ALA A 81 -9.33 -1.86 -10.89
CA ALA A 81 -9.35 -1.40 -9.51
C ALA A 81 -7.93 -1.35 -8.93
N THR A 82 -7.07 -2.36 -9.18
CA THR A 82 -5.67 -2.35 -8.76
C THR A 82 -4.89 -1.22 -9.42
N LEU A 83 -5.08 -0.99 -10.73
CA LEU A 83 -4.35 0.04 -11.47
C LEU A 83 -4.63 1.45 -10.92
N PHE A 84 -5.86 1.71 -10.50
CA PHE A 84 -6.29 3.06 -10.13
C PHE A 84 -6.59 3.26 -8.63
N HIS A 85 -6.39 2.26 -7.74
CA HIS A 85 -6.80 2.40 -6.33
C HIS A 85 -6.16 3.61 -5.62
N ASP A 86 -4.92 3.93 -5.93
CA ASP A 86 -4.14 5.05 -5.36
C ASP A 86 -3.67 6.06 -6.43
N CYS A 87 -4.42 6.21 -7.55
CA CYS A 87 -4.06 7.12 -8.64
C CYS A 87 -4.21 8.60 -8.27
N VAL A 88 -4.93 8.93 -7.21
CA VAL A 88 -5.04 10.29 -6.66
C VAL A 88 -4.33 10.35 -5.32
N ALA A 89 -3.19 11.03 -5.28
CA ALA A 89 -2.43 11.25 -4.06
C ALA A 89 -3.05 12.39 -3.24
N VAL A 90 -3.33 12.13 -1.96
CA VAL A 90 -3.69 13.15 -0.97
C VAL A 90 -2.70 13.02 0.19
N GLU A 91 -2.11 14.13 0.63
CA GLU A 91 -1.13 14.13 1.71
C GLU A 91 -1.68 13.48 3.00
N LYS A 92 -0.81 12.76 3.73
CA LYS A 92 -1.20 11.98 4.92
C LYS A 92 -1.77 12.84 6.06
N ASN A 93 -1.33 14.10 6.16
CA ASN A 93 -1.77 15.09 7.15
C ASN A 93 -2.96 15.94 6.67
N SER A 94 -3.45 15.74 5.44
CA SER A 94 -4.60 16.47 4.90
C SER A 94 -5.90 16.00 5.53
N PRO A 95 -6.83 16.93 5.88
CA PRO A 95 -8.19 16.57 6.31
C PRO A 95 -8.99 15.84 5.21
N GLN A 96 -8.52 15.93 3.95
CA GLN A 96 -9.13 15.25 2.80
C GLN A 96 -8.59 13.84 2.57
N ARG A 97 -7.69 13.33 3.43
CA ARG A 97 -7.11 11.99 3.27
C ARG A 97 -8.16 10.88 3.09
N ALA A 98 -9.27 10.96 3.83
CA ALA A 98 -10.37 10.00 3.73
C ALA A 98 -11.11 10.03 2.37
N MET A 99 -10.91 11.07 1.56
CA MET A 99 -11.50 11.22 0.23
C MET A 99 -10.63 10.66 -0.90
N ALA A 100 -9.37 10.34 -0.65
CA ALA A 100 -8.41 9.93 -1.69
C ALA A 100 -8.93 8.75 -2.53
N SER A 101 -9.45 7.70 -1.88
CA SER A 101 -9.98 6.52 -2.59
C SER A 101 -11.24 6.84 -3.41
N ARG A 102 -12.10 7.76 -2.94
CA ARG A 102 -13.27 8.22 -3.70
C ARG A 102 -12.86 9.01 -4.94
N LEU A 103 -11.89 9.91 -4.81
CA LEU A 103 -11.34 10.66 -5.94
C LEU A 103 -10.69 9.72 -6.97
N SER A 104 -9.98 8.70 -6.50
CA SER A 104 -9.43 7.65 -7.37
C SER A 104 -10.53 6.85 -8.09
N ALA A 105 -11.62 6.52 -7.38
CA ALA A 105 -12.78 5.85 -7.97
C ALA A 105 -13.46 6.72 -9.05
N ASP A 106 -13.55 8.04 -8.84
CA ASP A 106 -14.11 8.96 -9.83
C ASP A 106 -13.25 9.05 -11.09
N VAL A 107 -11.93 8.95 -10.98
CA VAL A 107 -11.04 8.82 -12.15
C VAL A 107 -11.38 7.54 -12.92
N ALA A 108 -11.47 6.40 -12.23
CA ALA A 108 -11.80 5.13 -12.87
C ALA A 108 -13.19 5.17 -13.55
N ARG A 109 -14.22 5.74 -12.89
CA ARG A 109 -15.57 5.90 -13.49
C ARG A 109 -15.50 6.63 -14.84
N ARG A 110 -14.85 7.79 -14.90
CA ARG A 110 -14.74 8.58 -16.13
C ARG A 110 -14.01 7.84 -17.25
N LEU A 111 -12.91 7.16 -16.92
CA LEU A 111 -12.14 6.41 -17.91
C LEU A 111 -12.92 5.23 -18.48
N LEU A 112 -13.63 4.48 -17.62
CA LEU A 112 -14.40 3.31 -18.02
C LEU A 112 -15.66 3.68 -18.81
N ASP A 113 -16.36 4.75 -18.44
CA ASP A 113 -17.48 5.30 -19.21
C ASP A 113 -17.00 5.70 -20.62
N GLY A 114 -15.85 6.37 -20.71
CA GLY A 114 -15.25 6.79 -21.98
C GLY A 114 -14.82 5.65 -22.92
N ILE A 115 -14.72 4.41 -22.40
CA ILE A 115 -14.46 3.20 -23.21
C ILE A 115 -15.67 2.26 -23.32
N GLY A 116 -16.84 2.72 -22.84
CA GLY A 116 -18.12 2.05 -23.05
C GLY A 116 -18.36 0.83 -22.14
N TRP A 117 -17.78 0.79 -20.94
CA TRP A 117 -18.11 -0.26 -19.96
C TRP A 117 -19.54 -0.12 -19.46
N GLN A 118 -20.14 -1.27 -19.12
CA GLN A 118 -21.48 -1.29 -18.54
C GLN A 118 -21.50 -0.61 -17.16
N PRO A 119 -22.53 0.21 -16.86
CA PRO A 119 -22.59 0.95 -15.59
C PRO A 119 -22.41 0.09 -14.35
N ALA A 120 -22.97 -1.11 -14.31
CA ALA A 120 -22.83 -2.03 -13.19
C ALA A 120 -21.37 -2.47 -12.95
N ARG A 121 -20.58 -2.67 -14.01
CA ARG A 121 -19.15 -3.00 -13.89
C ARG A 121 -18.32 -1.79 -13.50
N ILE A 122 -18.69 -0.60 -13.98
CA ILE A 122 -18.05 0.67 -13.54
C ILE A 122 -18.20 0.82 -12.04
N GLU A 123 -19.41 0.63 -11.50
CA GLU A 123 -19.65 0.75 -10.06
C GLU A 123 -18.99 -0.37 -9.26
N ALA A 124 -18.82 -1.58 -9.81
CA ALA A 124 -18.04 -2.63 -9.15
C ALA A 124 -16.56 -2.23 -8.98
N VAL A 125 -15.93 -1.66 -10.02
CA VAL A 125 -14.56 -1.11 -9.94
C VAL A 125 -14.49 0.02 -8.93
N ALA A 126 -15.40 0.97 -9.03
CA ALA A 126 -15.43 2.15 -8.15
C ALA A 126 -15.57 1.76 -6.68
N HIS A 127 -16.48 0.82 -6.37
CA HIS A 127 -16.65 0.29 -5.03
C HIS A 127 -15.40 -0.42 -4.53
N ALA A 128 -14.72 -1.22 -5.36
CA ALA A 128 -13.48 -1.88 -4.98
C ALA A 128 -12.38 -0.86 -4.64
N ILE A 129 -12.27 0.22 -5.43
CA ILE A 129 -11.34 1.31 -5.17
C ILE A 129 -11.71 2.06 -3.87
N GLU A 130 -12.99 2.41 -3.66
CA GLU A 130 -13.42 3.12 -2.46
C GLU A 130 -13.18 2.32 -1.19
N ALA A 131 -13.47 0.99 -1.22
CA ALA A 131 -13.44 0.12 -0.07
C ALA A 131 -12.03 -0.37 0.31
N HIS A 132 -11.00 -0.20 -0.55
CA HIS A 132 -9.65 -0.65 -0.21
C HIS A 132 -9.06 0.16 0.96
N SER A 133 -9.34 1.48 0.98
CA SER A 133 -8.71 2.42 1.91
C SER A 133 -9.12 2.19 3.35
N PHE A 134 -8.13 2.02 4.23
CA PHE A 134 -8.38 1.91 5.67
C PHE A 134 -9.02 3.19 6.23
N SER A 135 -8.56 4.36 5.81
CA SER A 135 -9.03 5.66 6.31
C SER A 135 -10.43 6.03 5.83
N ALA A 136 -10.89 5.46 4.71
CA ALA A 136 -12.25 5.69 4.20
C ALA A 136 -13.32 4.95 5.00
N GLY A 137 -12.97 3.88 5.72
CA GLY A 137 -13.88 3.13 6.59
C GLY A 137 -15.02 2.40 5.86
N ILE A 138 -14.90 2.19 4.53
CA ILE A 138 -15.94 1.58 3.70
C ILE A 138 -15.78 0.04 3.74
N ALA A 139 -16.86 -0.66 4.12
CA ALA A 139 -16.86 -2.12 4.10
C ALA A 139 -16.91 -2.65 2.65
N PRO A 140 -16.13 -3.69 2.30
CA PRO A 140 -16.23 -4.34 1.00
C PRO A 140 -17.55 -5.12 0.91
N ARG A 141 -18.28 -4.93 -0.21
CA ARG A 141 -19.57 -5.58 -0.49
C ARG A 141 -19.53 -6.51 -1.70
N SER A 142 -18.36 -6.65 -2.32
CA SER A 142 -18.13 -7.61 -3.41
C SER A 142 -16.83 -8.37 -3.16
N THR A 143 -16.68 -9.50 -3.85
CA THR A 143 -15.47 -10.32 -3.82
C THR A 143 -14.25 -9.53 -4.27
N GLU A 144 -14.38 -8.72 -5.33
CA GLU A 144 -13.30 -7.89 -5.86
C GLU A 144 -12.86 -6.82 -4.85
N ALA A 145 -13.81 -6.17 -4.19
CA ALA A 145 -13.51 -5.20 -3.14
C ALA A 145 -12.79 -5.85 -1.94
N ALA A 146 -13.19 -7.06 -1.55
CA ALA A 146 -12.54 -7.83 -0.51
C ALA A 146 -11.10 -8.20 -0.89
N ILE A 147 -10.90 -8.68 -2.13
CA ILE A 147 -9.59 -9.08 -2.67
C ILE A 147 -8.63 -7.88 -2.71
N LEU A 148 -9.05 -6.76 -3.32
CA LEU A 148 -8.18 -5.58 -3.43
C LEU A 148 -7.82 -5.01 -2.06
N ARG A 149 -8.80 -4.88 -1.17
CA ARG A 149 -8.58 -4.40 0.20
C ARG A 149 -7.57 -5.27 0.95
N ASP A 150 -7.72 -6.59 0.89
CA ASP A 150 -6.81 -7.51 1.56
C ASP A 150 -5.42 -7.46 0.94
N ALA A 151 -5.32 -7.38 -0.41
CA ALA A 151 -4.05 -7.27 -1.11
C ALA A 151 -3.28 -6.00 -0.72
N ASP A 152 -3.94 -4.85 -0.70
CA ASP A 152 -3.32 -3.59 -0.29
C ASP A 152 -2.87 -3.63 1.19
N ARG A 153 -3.72 -4.12 2.10
CA ARG A 153 -3.36 -4.26 3.51
C ARG A 153 -2.18 -5.20 3.73
N LEU A 154 -2.16 -6.31 3.01
CA LEU A 154 -1.05 -7.25 3.08
C LEU A 154 0.27 -6.63 2.64
N ASP A 155 0.30 -5.70 1.69
CA ASP A 155 1.54 -5.02 1.28
C ASP A 155 2.17 -4.19 2.43
N ALA A 156 1.37 -3.83 3.42
CA ALA A 156 1.85 -3.14 4.63
C ALA A 156 2.34 -4.09 5.73
N LEU A 157 2.26 -5.41 5.57
CA LEU A 157 2.56 -6.39 6.61
C LEU A 157 3.82 -7.21 6.29
N GLY A 158 4.38 -7.86 7.32
CA GLY A 158 5.55 -8.73 7.21
C GLY A 158 6.87 -7.96 7.13
N ALA A 159 7.90 -8.57 6.57
CA ALA A 159 9.25 -7.99 6.48
C ALA A 159 9.27 -6.63 5.76
N LEU A 160 8.49 -6.49 4.68
CA LEU A 160 8.35 -5.22 3.99
C LEU A 160 7.66 -4.17 4.86
N GLY A 161 6.63 -4.57 5.62
CA GLY A 161 5.96 -3.70 6.58
C GLY A 161 6.92 -3.15 7.63
N ILE A 162 7.73 -4.03 8.23
CA ILE A 162 8.80 -3.65 9.19
C ILE A 162 9.74 -2.62 8.56
N ALA A 163 10.29 -2.92 7.39
CA ALA A 163 11.21 -2.00 6.69
C ALA A 163 10.56 -0.64 6.41
N ARG A 164 9.28 -0.61 6.01
CA ARG A 164 8.55 0.64 5.74
C ARG A 164 8.29 1.46 6.99
N VAL A 165 8.01 0.84 8.14
CA VAL A 165 7.85 1.56 9.41
C VAL A 165 9.09 2.39 9.70
N PHE A 166 10.27 1.77 9.72
CA PHE A 166 11.50 2.47 10.07
C PHE A 166 11.99 3.43 8.97
N TYR A 167 11.75 3.11 7.69
CA TYR A 167 12.01 4.04 6.59
C TYR A 167 11.18 5.33 6.72
N ILE A 168 9.89 5.21 7.01
CA ILE A 168 9.01 6.38 7.18
C ILE A 168 9.35 7.13 8.46
N ALA A 169 9.63 6.43 9.56
CA ALA A 169 10.06 7.03 10.82
C ALA A 169 11.32 7.87 10.62
N GLY A 170 12.33 7.34 9.93
CA GLY A 170 13.56 8.08 9.60
C GLY A 170 13.30 9.32 8.74
N ARG A 171 12.38 9.26 7.77
CA ARG A 171 11.99 10.42 6.95
C ARG A 171 11.25 11.50 7.74
N LEU A 172 10.45 11.12 8.73
CA LEU A 172 9.68 12.03 9.57
C LEU A 172 10.48 12.53 10.78
N GLY A 173 11.65 11.94 11.06
CA GLY A 173 12.45 12.25 12.23
C GLY A 173 11.81 11.79 13.54
N THR A 174 10.96 10.75 13.50
CA THR A 174 10.39 10.15 14.70
C THR A 174 11.39 9.23 15.39
N GLN A 175 11.27 9.06 16.71
CA GLN A 175 12.10 8.13 17.47
C GLN A 175 11.73 6.68 17.14
N LEU A 176 12.69 5.76 17.33
CA LEU A 176 12.41 4.33 17.13
C LEU A 176 11.42 3.82 18.18
N TYR A 177 11.64 4.19 19.45
CA TYR A 177 10.84 3.83 20.62
C TYR A 177 11.01 4.88 21.72
N ASP A 178 10.19 4.80 22.77
CA ASP A 178 10.32 5.60 23.99
C ASP A 178 11.41 4.99 24.89
N PRO A 179 12.48 5.70 25.25
CA PRO A 179 13.57 5.13 26.05
C PRO A 179 13.14 4.76 27.49
N ASP A 180 12.09 5.39 28.04
CA ASP A 180 11.61 5.16 29.40
C ASP A 180 10.54 4.08 29.50
N ASP A 181 9.83 3.82 28.39
CA ASP A 181 8.75 2.82 28.32
C ASP A 181 8.60 2.32 26.87
N PRO A 182 9.58 1.51 26.39
CA PRO A 182 9.68 1.14 24.98
C PRO A 182 8.43 0.41 24.43
N MET A 183 7.82 -0.44 25.26
CA MET A 183 6.68 -1.28 24.89
C MET A 183 5.33 -0.62 25.23
N ALA A 184 5.32 0.64 25.67
CA ALA A 184 4.12 1.37 26.07
C ALA A 184 3.26 0.64 27.11
N GLU A 185 3.91 0.04 28.14
CA GLU A 185 3.20 -0.65 29.22
C GLU A 185 2.50 0.31 30.19
N ARG A 186 3.04 1.51 30.36
CA ARG A 186 2.59 2.54 31.31
C ARG A 186 2.08 3.81 30.64
N ARG A 187 2.43 4.05 29.39
CA ARG A 187 2.02 5.20 28.60
C ARG A 187 1.01 4.81 27.52
N PRO A 188 0.21 5.75 26.98
CA PRO A 188 -0.56 5.50 25.76
C PRO A 188 0.36 5.32 24.56
N LEU A 189 -0.08 4.52 23.58
CA LEU A 189 0.57 4.40 22.29
C LEU A 189 0.53 5.72 21.51
N ASP A 190 1.65 6.10 20.90
CA ASP A 190 1.79 7.32 20.08
C ASP A 190 2.71 7.07 18.88
N ASP A 191 2.13 6.58 17.77
CA ASP A 191 2.88 6.27 16.55
C ASP A 191 3.34 7.50 15.74
N ARG A 192 2.98 8.71 16.19
CA ARG A 192 3.53 9.96 15.66
C ARG A 192 4.90 10.29 16.27
N ARG A 193 5.17 9.79 17.46
CA ARG A 193 6.42 9.99 18.18
C ARG A 193 7.35 8.78 18.09
N PHE A 194 6.78 7.56 18.15
CA PHE A 194 7.52 6.33 18.28
C PHE A 194 7.15 5.33 17.18
N ALA A 195 8.15 4.90 16.42
CA ALA A 195 7.95 3.99 15.29
C ALA A 195 7.41 2.62 15.73
N LEU A 196 7.88 2.12 16.90
CA LEU A 196 7.48 0.82 17.42
C LEU A 196 5.98 0.75 17.74
N ASP A 197 5.39 1.85 18.19
CA ASP A 197 3.96 1.93 18.51
C ASP A 197 3.07 1.68 17.28
N HIS A 198 3.60 1.94 16.06
CA HIS A 198 2.85 1.75 14.83
C HIS A 198 2.46 0.30 14.56
N PHE A 199 3.17 -0.65 15.13
CA PHE A 199 2.82 -2.07 15.03
C PHE A 199 1.46 -2.33 15.70
N GLU A 200 1.24 -1.83 16.91
CA GLU A 200 0.00 -2.00 17.65
C GLU A 200 -1.11 -1.06 17.15
N THR A 201 -0.80 0.22 16.90
CA THR A 201 -1.83 1.21 16.52
C THR A 201 -2.41 0.94 15.14
N LYS A 202 -1.66 0.24 14.25
CA LYS A 202 -2.09 0.04 12.87
C LYS A 202 -1.84 -1.35 12.31
N LEU A 203 -0.60 -1.86 12.31
CA LEU A 203 -0.26 -3.03 11.50
C LEU A 203 -1.00 -4.30 11.95
N PHE A 204 -1.08 -4.56 13.26
CA PHE A 204 -1.83 -5.70 13.78
C PHE A 204 -3.34 -5.55 13.58
N LEU A 205 -3.87 -4.31 13.61
CA LEU A 205 -5.27 -4.03 13.26
C LEU A 205 -5.57 -4.27 11.79
N LEU A 206 -4.64 -3.95 10.88
CA LEU A 206 -4.79 -4.26 9.45
C LEU A 206 -4.91 -5.77 9.24
N SER A 207 -4.06 -6.54 9.91
CA SER A 207 -4.08 -8.01 9.83
C SER A 207 -5.39 -8.60 10.36
N ALA A 208 -5.87 -8.13 11.51
CA ALA A 208 -7.14 -8.57 12.08
C ALA A 208 -8.36 -8.25 11.19
N GLY A 209 -8.25 -7.23 10.34
CA GLY A 209 -9.31 -6.80 9.43
C GLY A 209 -9.33 -7.47 8.06
N LEU A 210 -8.52 -8.50 7.79
CA LEU A 210 -8.53 -9.25 6.54
C LEU A 210 -9.78 -10.14 6.47
N VAL A 211 -10.41 -10.23 5.29
CA VAL A 211 -11.72 -10.89 5.13
C VAL A 211 -11.70 -12.10 4.20
N THR A 212 -10.77 -12.17 3.23
CA THR A 212 -10.65 -13.33 2.35
C THR A 212 -9.88 -14.47 3.03
N PRO A 213 -10.24 -15.75 2.82
CA PRO A 213 -9.53 -16.88 3.43
C PRO A 213 -8.02 -16.89 3.11
N THR A 214 -7.67 -16.67 1.84
CA THR A 214 -6.25 -16.59 1.40
C THR A 214 -5.55 -15.37 2.02
N GLY A 215 -6.23 -14.22 2.09
CA GLY A 215 -5.69 -13.02 2.73
C GLY A 215 -5.39 -13.25 4.20
N GLN A 216 -6.31 -13.86 4.94
CA GLN A 216 -6.15 -14.19 6.35
C GLN A 216 -4.97 -15.16 6.58
N GLU A 217 -4.78 -16.17 5.71
CA GLU A 217 -3.66 -17.09 5.83
C GLU A 217 -2.32 -16.37 5.66
N ILE A 218 -2.18 -15.54 4.60
CA ILE A 218 -0.97 -14.75 4.39
C ILE A 218 -0.77 -13.75 5.54
N GLY A 219 -1.86 -13.14 6.01
CA GLY A 219 -1.85 -12.20 7.13
C GLY A 219 -1.32 -12.83 8.42
N ARG A 220 -1.78 -14.05 8.76
CA ARG A 220 -1.26 -14.79 9.94
C ARG A 220 0.26 -14.99 9.86
N GLN A 221 0.77 -15.44 8.69
CA GLN A 221 2.20 -15.65 8.49
C GLN A 221 3.01 -14.35 8.63
N ARG A 222 2.53 -13.25 8.02
CA ARG A 222 3.20 -11.95 8.09
C ARG A 222 3.15 -11.35 9.49
N THR A 223 2.03 -11.53 10.19
CA THR A 223 1.86 -11.06 11.57
C THR A 223 2.75 -11.82 12.54
N ALA A 224 2.89 -13.13 12.38
CA ALA A 224 3.80 -13.93 13.20
C ALA A 224 5.26 -13.42 13.09
N LEU A 225 5.71 -13.11 11.87
CA LEU A 225 7.02 -12.51 11.64
C LEU A 225 7.17 -11.15 12.34
N MET A 226 6.15 -10.28 12.23
CA MET A 226 6.20 -8.96 12.86
C MET A 226 6.18 -9.03 14.39
N ARG A 227 5.43 -9.99 14.96
CA ARG A 227 5.41 -10.18 16.42
C ARG A 227 6.75 -10.69 16.93
N ALA A 228 7.36 -11.68 16.26
CA ALA A 228 8.70 -12.12 16.59
C ALA A 228 9.72 -10.98 16.51
N PHE A 229 9.65 -10.15 15.46
CA PHE A 229 10.51 -8.97 15.34
C PHE A 229 10.32 -7.99 16.51
N VAL A 230 9.07 -7.70 16.92
CA VAL A 230 8.81 -6.76 18.04
C VAL A 230 9.29 -7.34 19.36
N GLU A 231 9.15 -8.67 19.57
CA GLU A 231 9.66 -9.40 20.73
C GLU A 231 11.19 -9.35 20.78
N ASP A 232 11.88 -9.77 19.72
CA ASP A 232 13.34 -9.73 19.60
C ASP A 232 13.87 -8.29 19.81
N PHE A 233 13.21 -7.29 19.19
CA PHE A 233 13.55 -5.88 19.34
C PHE A 233 13.40 -5.43 20.81
N GLY A 234 12.32 -5.87 21.49
CA GLY A 234 12.11 -5.59 22.92
C GLY A 234 13.22 -6.17 23.79
N GLU A 235 13.65 -7.42 23.51
CA GLU A 235 14.74 -8.06 24.22
C GLU A 235 16.10 -7.32 24.04
N GLU A 236 16.38 -6.87 22.80
CA GLU A 236 17.64 -6.14 22.50
C GLU A 236 17.74 -4.78 23.21
N ILE A 237 16.61 -4.12 23.49
CA ILE A 237 16.59 -2.81 24.15
C ILE A 237 16.30 -2.90 25.65
N ALA A 238 15.97 -4.09 26.16
CA ALA A 238 15.80 -4.28 27.61
C ALA A 238 17.13 -4.01 28.33
N MET A 239 17.11 -3.12 29.31
CA MET A 239 18.28 -2.92 30.19
C MET A 239 18.45 -4.17 31.05
N PRO A 240 19.64 -4.78 31.08
CA PRO A 240 19.92 -5.85 32.03
C PRO A 240 19.63 -5.39 33.47
N GLU A 241 18.99 -6.25 34.27
CA GLU A 241 18.62 -5.91 35.66
C GLU A 241 19.81 -5.50 36.52
N ASP A 242 21.02 -6.01 36.20
CA ASP A 242 22.28 -5.73 36.89
C ASP A 242 22.92 -4.37 36.52
N LEU A 243 22.40 -3.70 35.47
CA LEU A 243 22.80 -2.34 35.04
C LEU A 243 21.76 -1.28 35.41
N ALA A 244 20.63 -1.65 35.99
CA ALA A 244 19.71 -0.69 36.59
C ALA A 244 20.47 0.04 37.71
N LEU A 245 20.75 1.34 37.45
CA LEU A 245 21.55 2.19 38.36
C LEU A 245 21.00 2.02 39.78
N ALA A 246 21.87 1.54 40.70
CA ALA A 246 21.61 1.62 42.12
C ALA A 246 21.55 3.13 42.46
N ASP A 247 20.40 3.59 42.90
CA ASP A 247 20.19 4.92 43.47
C ASP A 247 21.09 5.18 44.69
#